data_af8003adb49dc4f27c54da3a1c6651e3
#
_entry.id   af8003adb49dc4f27c54da3a1c6651e3
#
_cell.length_a   1.000
_cell.length_b   1.000
_cell.length_c   1.000
_cell.angle_alpha   90.00
_cell.angle_beta   90.00
_cell.angle_gamma   90.00
#
_symmetry.space_group_name_H-M   'P 1'
#
loop_
_entity.id
_entity.type
_entity.pdbx_description
1 polymer ?
#
loop_
_entity_poly.entity_id
_entity_poly.type
_entity_poly.pdbx_seq_one_letter_code
_entity_poly.pdbx_strand_id
1 'polypeptide(L)'
;MAKTHEIVEKNVGLMIILTLVAVSFGGLVEIVPLFFQKQTTQPIEGLKPWTALQLEGRDIYIREGCNTCHSQMVRPFRAETERYGHYSVAGEHVYEHPFLWGSKRTGPDLARV
;
A
#
# COMPACT_ATOMS: atom_id res chain seq x y z
N MET A 1 -20.26 33.96 10.22
CA MET A 1 -19.32 32.86 9.97
C MET A 1 -17.93 33.09 10.58
N ALA A 2 -17.38 34.31 10.56
CA ALA A 2 -16.02 34.57 11.10
C ALA A 2 -15.84 34.27 12.61
N LYS A 3 -16.83 34.53 13.47
CA LYS A 3 -16.72 34.33 14.93
C LYS A 3 -16.64 32.86 15.40
N THR A 4 -17.18 31.92 14.63
CA THR A 4 -17.16 30.51 14.99
C THR A 4 -15.78 29.88 14.70
N HIS A 5 -15.12 30.27 13.62
CA HIS A 5 -13.76 29.85 13.32
C HIS A 5 -12.75 30.38 14.35
N GLU A 6 -12.92 31.63 14.79
CA GLU A 6 -12.05 32.26 15.78
C GLU A 6 -12.06 31.50 17.12
N ILE A 7 -13.19 30.96 17.53
CA ILE A 7 -13.29 30.15 18.76
C ILE A 7 -12.45 28.88 18.66
N VAL A 8 -12.50 28.21 17.51
CA VAL A 8 -11.71 26.99 17.26
C VAL A 8 -10.20 27.31 17.20
N GLU A 9 -9.83 28.35 16.46
CA GLU A 9 -8.44 28.76 16.28
C GLU A 9 -7.77 29.22 17.58
N LYS A 10 -8.52 29.87 18.46
CA LYS A 10 -8.01 30.34 19.77
C LYS A 10 -7.98 29.24 20.84
N ASN A 11 -8.66 28.12 20.62
CA ASN A 11 -8.70 27.00 21.56
C ASN A 11 -8.03 25.77 20.97
N VAL A 12 -6.76 25.57 21.31
CA VAL A 12 -5.95 24.46 20.81
C VAL A 12 -6.57 23.10 21.12
N GLY A 13 -7.15 22.92 22.31
CA GLY A 13 -7.81 21.66 22.69
C GLY A 13 -9.02 21.36 21.78
N LEU A 14 -9.87 22.35 21.55
CA LEU A 14 -11.03 22.22 20.66
C LEU A 14 -10.58 21.93 19.21
N MET A 15 -9.55 22.61 18.73
CA MET A 15 -9.01 22.39 17.40
C MET A 15 -8.47 20.96 17.23
N ILE A 16 -7.73 20.44 18.20
CA ILE A 16 -7.23 19.07 18.19
C ILE A 16 -8.39 18.07 18.14
N ILE A 17 -9.39 18.23 18.99
CA ILE A 17 -10.55 17.32 19.04
C ILE A 17 -11.30 17.33 17.70
N LEU A 18 -11.60 18.50 17.15
CA LEU A 18 -12.31 18.61 15.89
C LEU A 18 -11.49 18.05 14.71
N THR A 19 -10.18 18.25 14.71
CA THR A 19 -9.28 17.67 13.70
C THR A 19 -9.27 16.15 13.79
N LEU A 20 -9.15 15.59 15.00
CA LEU A 20 -9.18 14.14 15.20
C LEU A 20 -10.51 13.53 14.75
N VAL A 21 -11.63 14.18 15.06
CA VAL A 21 -12.97 13.73 14.63
C VAL A 21 -13.06 13.73 13.10
N ALA A 22 -12.66 14.81 12.46
CA ALA A 22 -12.72 14.94 11.00
C ALA A 22 -11.83 13.90 10.29
N VAL A 23 -10.57 13.75 10.73
CA VAL A 23 -9.62 12.77 10.19
C VAL A 23 -10.08 11.33 10.45
N SER A 24 -10.60 11.05 11.65
CA SER A 24 -11.11 9.72 12.00
C SER A 24 -12.32 9.33 11.15
N PHE A 25 -13.23 10.26 10.88
CA PHE A 25 -14.37 9.98 10.01
C PHE A 25 -13.93 9.58 8.60
N GLY A 26 -13.06 10.37 7.98
CA GLY A 26 -12.51 10.05 6.65
C GLY A 26 -11.68 8.75 6.66
N GLY A 27 -10.80 8.58 7.63
CA GLY A 27 -9.96 7.39 7.76
C GLY A 27 -10.75 6.10 7.99
N LEU A 28 -11.76 6.14 8.85
CA LEU A 28 -12.59 4.95 9.13
C LEU A 28 -13.44 4.54 7.93
N VAL A 29 -13.96 5.48 7.15
CA VAL A 29 -14.70 5.18 5.91
C VAL A 29 -13.83 4.42 4.90
N GLU A 30 -12.53 4.73 4.84
CA GLU A 30 -11.58 4.05 3.95
C GLU A 30 -11.07 2.71 4.53
N ILE A 31 -10.79 2.65 5.83
CA ILE A 31 -10.14 1.49 6.46
C ILE A 31 -11.14 0.37 6.77
N VAL A 32 -12.31 0.69 7.33
CA VAL A 32 -13.27 -0.32 7.79
C VAL A 32 -13.74 -1.27 6.68
N PRO A 33 -14.06 -0.82 5.45
CA PRO A 33 -14.45 -1.71 4.36
C PRO A 33 -13.38 -2.75 4.00
N LEU A 34 -12.09 -2.42 4.17
CA LEU A 34 -10.98 -3.34 3.85
C LEU A 34 -11.01 -4.61 4.71
N PHE A 35 -11.51 -4.57 5.94
CA PHE A 35 -11.66 -5.76 6.80
C PHE A 35 -12.68 -6.76 6.27
N PHE A 36 -13.62 -6.31 5.45
CA PHE A 36 -14.68 -7.14 4.87
C PHE A 36 -14.40 -7.57 3.43
N GLN A 37 -13.36 -7.02 2.80
CA GLN A 37 -12.98 -7.32 1.42
C GLN A 37 -12.06 -8.53 1.38
N LYS A 38 -12.60 -9.69 0.99
CA LYS A 38 -11.82 -10.93 0.85
C LYS A 38 -10.71 -10.82 -0.21
N GLN A 39 -10.95 -10.07 -1.26
CA GLN A 39 -9.98 -9.88 -2.35
C GLN A 39 -8.66 -9.24 -1.91
N THR A 40 -8.67 -8.47 -0.82
CA THR A 40 -7.48 -7.80 -0.28
C THR A 40 -6.78 -8.59 0.82
N THR A 41 -7.47 -9.57 1.43
CA THR A 41 -6.99 -10.31 2.61
C THR A 41 -6.70 -11.77 2.35
N GLN A 42 -7.26 -12.36 1.29
CA GLN A 42 -7.05 -13.77 0.96
C GLN A 42 -5.97 -13.94 -0.09
N PRO A 43 -5.06 -14.93 0.08
CA PRO A 43 -4.08 -15.25 -0.93
C PRO A 43 -4.76 -15.78 -2.20
N ILE A 44 -4.14 -15.52 -3.36
CA ILE A 44 -4.53 -16.16 -4.61
C ILE A 44 -4.24 -17.67 -4.54
N GLU A 45 -4.92 -18.43 -5.39
CA GLU A 45 -4.73 -19.87 -5.48
C GLU A 45 -3.26 -20.21 -5.84
N GLY A 46 -2.69 -21.11 -5.08
CA GLY A 46 -1.29 -21.57 -5.28
C GLY A 46 -0.23 -20.70 -4.59
N LEU A 47 -0.58 -19.55 -4.01
CA LEU A 47 0.39 -18.74 -3.27
C LEU A 47 0.74 -19.41 -1.94
N LYS A 48 2.04 -19.58 -1.69
CA LYS A 48 2.57 -20.17 -0.45
C LYS A 48 3.31 -19.11 0.36
N PRO A 49 3.34 -19.23 1.70
CA PRO A 49 4.21 -18.41 2.52
C PRO A 49 5.67 -18.53 2.11
N TRP A 50 6.43 -17.47 2.33
CA TRP A 50 7.85 -17.41 2.02
C TRP A 50 8.65 -18.47 2.80
N THR A 51 9.56 -19.15 2.13
CA THR A 51 10.56 -19.98 2.78
C THR A 51 11.64 -19.11 3.44
N ALA A 52 12.41 -19.66 4.38
CA ALA A 52 13.48 -18.93 5.06
C ALA A 52 14.51 -18.35 4.06
N LEU A 53 14.88 -19.12 3.04
CA LEU A 53 15.81 -18.67 2.00
C LEU A 53 15.24 -17.51 1.15
N GLN A 54 13.97 -17.56 0.83
CA GLN A 54 13.29 -16.49 0.09
C GLN A 54 13.21 -15.20 0.93
N LEU A 55 12.91 -15.33 2.23
CA LEU A 55 12.89 -14.18 3.14
C LEU A 55 14.26 -13.53 3.26
N GLU A 56 15.32 -14.32 3.39
CA GLU A 56 16.70 -13.80 3.41
C GLU A 56 17.05 -13.07 2.11
N GLY A 57 16.68 -13.65 0.97
CA GLY A 57 16.86 -12.98 -0.34
C GLY A 57 16.09 -11.66 -0.44
N ARG A 58 14.87 -11.61 0.10
CA ARG A 58 14.06 -10.40 0.17
C ARG A 58 14.69 -9.34 1.08
N ASP A 59 15.24 -9.74 2.22
CA ASP A 59 15.91 -8.82 3.14
C ASP A 59 17.17 -8.22 2.49
N ILE A 60 17.94 -9.01 1.75
CA ILE A 60 19.06 -8.52 0.94
C ILE A 60 18.57 -7.52 -0.12
N TYR A 61 17.50 -7.84 -0.85
CA TYR A 61 16.91 -6.95 -1.86
C TYR A 61 16.51 -5.58 -1.29
N ILE A 62 15.93 -5.56 -0.09
CA ILE A 62 15.56 -4.33 0.61
C ILE A 62 16.82 -3.59 1.08
N ARG A 63 17.77 -4.30 1.69
CA ARG A 63 19.01 -3.73 2.22
C ARG A 63 19.85 -3.07 1.13
N GLU A 64 19.95 -3.69 -0.04
CA GLU A 64 20.69 -3.15 -1.19
C GLU A 64 19.92 -2.02 -1.92
N GLY A 65 18.70 -1.74 -1.51
CA GLY A 65 17.91 -0.62 -2.04
C GLY A 65 17.37 -0.84 -3.46
N CYS A 66 17.28 -2.07 -3.93
CA CYS A 66 16.79 -2.40 -5.28
C CYS A 66 15.37 -1.86 -5.52
N ASN A 67 14.55 -1.82 -4.48
CA ASN A 67 13.19 -1.30 -4.51
C ASN A 67 13.09 0.22 -4.74
N THR A 68 14.20 0.96 -4.68
CA THR A 68 14.23 2.39 -5.00
C THR A 68 14.20 2.66 -6.51
N CYS A 69 14.73 1.71 -7.31
CA CYS A 69 14.78 1.80 -8.77
C CYS A 69 13.82 0.83 -9.47
N HIS A 70 13.42 -0.25 -8.80
CA HIS A 70 12.53 -1.27 -9.33
C HIS A 70 11.24 -1.38 -8.52
N SER A 71 10.12 -1.57 -9.20
CA SER A 71 8.85 -1.94 -8.59
C SER A 71 8.65 -3.45 -8.61
N GLN A 72 7.77 -3.96 -7.76
CA GLN A 72 7.29 -5.34 -7.76
C GLN A 72 5.77 -5.39 -7.83
N MET A 73 5.20 -4.65 -8.77
CA MET A 73 3.76 -4.62 -9.03
C MET A 73 3.52 -4.27 -10.50
N VAL A 74 2.90 -5.16 -11.24
CA VAL A 74 2.46 -4.88 -12.61
C VAL A 74 1.21 -4.01 -12.54
N ARG A 75 1.27 -2.82 -13.12
CA ARG A 75 0.16 -1.86 -13.11
C ARG A 75 -0.90 -2.22 -14.14
N PRO A 76 -2.19 -1.83 -13.96
CA PRO A 76 -3.29 -2.17 -14.86
C PRO A 76 -3.34 -1.28 -16.12
N PHE A 77 -2.18 -1.08 -16.76
CA PHE A 77 -2.06 -0.37 -18.02
C PHE A 77 -1.76 -1.34 -19.15
N ARG A 78 -2.30 -1.08 -20.34
CA ARG A 78 -2.12 -1.94 -21.51
C ARG A 78 -0.65 -2.24 -21.79
N ALA A 79 0.20 -1.23 -21.83
CA ALA A 79 1.63 -1.38 -22.08
C ALA A 79 2.34 -2.25 -21.02
N GLU A 80 1.90 -2.19 -19.77
CA GLU A 80 2.44 -3.01 -18.67
C GLU A 80 1.98 -4.46 -18.79
N THR A 81 0.71 -4.67 -19.03
CA THR A 81 0.13 -6.02 -19.14
C THR A 81 0.58 -6.76 -20.39
N GLU A 82 0.83 -6.06 -21.49
CA GLU A 82 1.43 -6.64 -22.70
C GLU A 82 2.89 -7.04 -22.47
N ARG A 83 3.63 -6.29 -21.65
CA ARG A 83 5.04 -6.54 -21.37
C ARG A 83 5.28 -7.58 -20.29
N TYR A 84 4.52 -7.54 -19.18
CA TYR A 84 4.76 -8.33 -17.97
C TYR A 84 3.68 -9.37 -17.68
N GLY A 85 2.61 -9.41 -18.44
CA GLY A 85 1.45 -10.26 -18.18
C GLY A 85 0.38 -9.57 -17.35
N HIS A 86 -0.55 -10.33 -16.79
CA HIS A 86 -1.68 -9.80 -16.04
C HIS A 86 -1.24 -8.82 -14.93
N TYR A 87 -1.99 -7.74 -14.69
CA TYR A 87 -1.72 -6.80 -13.61
C TYR A 87 -1.76 -7.47 -12.24
N SER A 88 -0.95 -6.99 -11.32
CA SER A 88 -0.87 -7.53 -9.96
C SER A 88 -2.16 -7.28 -9.19
N VAL A 89 -2.58 -8.27 -8.41
CA VAL A 89 -3.74 -8.21 -7.53
C VAL A 89 -3.31 -8.29 -6.07
N ALA A 90 -4.11 -7.75 -5.16
CA ALA A 90 -3.77 -7.68 -3.74
C ALA A 90 -3.47 -9.06 -3.12
N GLY A 91 -4.18 -10.10 -3.57
CA GLY A 91 -3.97 -11.47 -3.11
C GLY A 91 -2.59 -12.06 -3.40
N GLU A 92 -1.82 -11.50 -4.34
CA GLU A 92 -0.44 -11.92 -4.61
C GLU A 92 0.54 -11.49 -3.51
N HIS A 93 0.19 -10.47 -2.72
CA HIS A 93 1.08 -9.79 -1.77
C HIS A 93 0.71 -10.01 -0.30
N VAL A 94 -0.23 -10.91 0.02
CA VAL A 94 -0.73 -11.08 1.40
C VAL A 94 0.34 -11.49 2.42
N TYR A 95 1.45 -12.09 1.96
CA TYR A 95 2.56 -12.49 2.81
C TYR A 95 3.74 -11.49 2.79
N GLU A 96 3.59 -10.37 2.11
CA GLU A 96 4.63 -9.35 2.01
C GLU A 96 4.46 -8.25 3.06
N HIS A 97 5.47 -8.06 3.87
CA HIS A 97 5.53 -7.01 4.88
C HIS A 97 6.95 -6.44 4.98
N PRO A 98 7.19 -5.19 4.53
CA PRO A 98 6.31 -4.26 3.81
C PRO A 98 6.09 -4.66 2.34
N PHE A 99 5.07 -4.06 1.71
CA PHE A 99 4.88 -4.17 0.27
C PHE A 99 5.96 -3.42 -0.49
N LEU A 100 6.44 -4.00 -1.60
CA LEU A 100 7.50 -3.42 -2.42
C LEU A 100 6.97 -2.96 -3.80
N TRP A 101 5.79 -2.41 -3.83
CA TRP A 101 5.11 -2.06 -5.08
C TRP A 101 5.83 -0.99 -5.88
N GLY A 102 6.35 0.05 -5.22
CA GLY A 102 7.05 1.15 -5.86
C GLY A 102 6.15 2.07 -6.69
N SER A 103 6.23 3.38 -6.41
CA SER A 103 5.53 4.41 -7.18
C SER A 103 6.37 4.99 -8.30
N LYS A 104 7.68 4.78 -8.27
CA LYS A 104 8.66 5.16 -9.28
C LYS A 104 9.45 3.96 -9.75
N ARG A 105 9.95 4.02 -11.00
CA ARG A 105 10.88 3.05 -11.55
C ARG A 105 11.92 3.78 -12.42
N THR A 106 13.18 3.45 -12.20
CA THR A 106 14.26 3.75 -13.14
C THR A 106 14.53 2.53 -14.03
N GLY A 107 14.31 1.34 -13.49
CA GLY A 107 14.40 0.06 -14.18
C GLY A 107 13.04 -0.63 -14.39
N PRO A 108 13.03 -1.84 -14.98
CA PRO A 108 11.82 -2.62 -15.21
C PRO A 108 11.18 -3.10 -13.91
N ASP A 109 9.91 -3.49 -14.00
CA ASP A 109 9.20 -4.20 -12.92
C ASP A 109 9.76 -5.62 -12.77
N LEU A 110 9.93 -6.05 -11.51
CA LEU A 110 10.52 -7.35 -11.17
C LEU A 110 9.52 -8.36 -10.61
N ALA A 111 8.23 -8.05 -10.63
CA ALA A 111 7.22 -8.95 -10.07
C ALA A 111 7.13 -10.30 -10.79
N ARG A 112 7.47 -10.32 -12.09
CA ARG A 112 7.34 -11.51 -12.95
C ARG A 112 8.57 -11.75 -13.80
N VAL A 113 9.72 -11.58 -13.21
CA VAL A 113 11.02 -11.85 -13.85
C VAL A 113 11.50 -13.24 -13.46
#